data_87d83dd0b1b2bc58570ca28afff95fba
#
_entry.id   87d83dd0b1b2bc58570ca28afff95fba
#
_cell.length_a   1.000
_cell.length_b   1.000
_cell.length_c   1.000
_cell.angle_alpha   90.00
_cell.angle_beta   90.00
_cell.angle_gamma   90.00
#
_symmetry.space_group_name_H-M   'P 1'
#
loop_
_entity.id
_entity.type
_entity.pdbx_description
1 polymer ?
#
loop_
_entity_poly.entity_id
_entity_poly.type
_entity_poly.pdbx_seq_one_letter_code
_entity_poly.pdbx_strand_id
1 'polypeptide(L)'
;GVGRDCYLYARDKKYIQDIRVTPDLDSQYKDGTLNIAVDLKGSGTVALDLTDALGNSVATADLKGSGKLNTTLNISNPAKWTAETPNLYTLTATLKNGNNTIEVIPVKVGFRKIELKGGQILVNGQPVLFKGANRHEMDPDGGYVVSIERMLQDIKVMKELNINAVRTCHYPDDNRWYDLCDQYGIYVVAE
;
A
#
# COMPACT_ATOMS: atom_id res chain seq x y z
N GLY A 1 7.08 24.21 13.67
CA GLY A 1 8.30 23.39 13.53
C GLY A 1 8.13 22.32 12.46
N VAL A 2 9.19 21.60 12.18
CA VAL A 2 9.19 20.46 11.25
C VAL A 2 8.70 19.24 12.02
N GLY A 3 7.55 18.69 11.66
CA GLY A 3 6.91 17.57 12.37
C GLY A 3 7.21 16.20 11.76
N ARG A 4 8.03 16.12 10.70
CA ARG A 4 8.42 14.89 10.01
C ARG A 4 9.89 14.94 9.64
N ASP A 5 10.45 13.79 9.28
CA ASP A 5 11.85 13.67 8.88
C ASP A 5 12.16 14.58 7.68
N CYS A 6 13.33 15.17 7.70
CA CYS A 6 13.90 15.91 6.57
C CYS A 6 15.13 15.18 6.08
N TYR A 7 15.18 14.87 4.79
CA TYR A 7 16.31 14.17 4.20
C TYR A 7 16.66 14.73 2.82
N LEU A 8 17.91 14.54 2.43
CA LEU A 8 18.41 14.84 1.11
C LEU A 8 18.66 13.51 0.38
N TYR A 9 18.15 13.39 -0.86
CA TYR A 9 18.41 12.24 -1.69
C TYR A 9 18.82 12.64 -3.09
N ALA A 10 19.58 11.78 -3.76
CA ALA A 10 19.97 11.95 -5.16
C ALA A 10 19.36 10.85 -6.02
N ARG A 11 18.94 11.19 -7.21
CA ARG A 11 18.39 10.25 -8.20
C ARG A 11 19.10 10.45 -9.55
N ASP A 12 19.02 9.46 -10.42
CA ASP A 12 19.44 9.58 -11.80
C ASP A 12 18.61 10.65 -12.54
N LYS A 13 19.07 11.10 -13.70
CA LYS A 13 18.29 12.00 -14.58
C LYS A 13 17.02 11.33 -15.13
N LYS A 14 17.01 9.99 -15.17
CA LYS A 14 15.85 9.15 -15.49
C LYS A 14 15.40 8.46 -14.22
N TYR A 15 14.14 8.64 -13.85
CA TYR A 15 13.57 8.04 -12.64
C TYR A 15 12.05 7.93 -12.74
N ILE A 16 11.46 7.07 -11.94
CA ILE A 16 10.00 6.96 -11.80
C ILE A 16 9.54 8.08 -10.87
N GLN A 17 8.96 9.12 -11.42
CA GLN A 17 8.51 10.30 -10.66
C GLN A 17 7.34 9.94 -9.73
N ASP A 18 6.41 9.12 -10.22
CA ASP A 18 5.26 8.64 -9.44
C ASP A 18 4.85 7.24 -9.92
N ILE A 19 4.34 6.43 -9.00
CA ILE A 19 3.73 5.15 -9.29
C ILE A 19 2.44 5.02 -8.49
N ARG A 20 1.32 4.94 -9.19
CA ARG A 20 0.01 4.68 -8.61
C ARG A 20 -0.40 3.25 -8.89
N VAL A 21 -0.77 2.55 -7.82
CA VAL A 21 -1.19 1.16 -7.86
C VAL A 21 -2.59 1.07 -7.28
N THR A 22 -3.54 0.56 -8.08
CA THR A 22 -4.95 0.46 -7.68
C THR A 22 -5.42 -0.99 -7.86
N PRO A 23 -5.37 -1.80 -6.81
CA PRO A 23 -5.97 -3.13 -6.81
C PRO A 23 -7.49 -3.05 -6.73
N ASP A 24 -8.18 -3.98 -7.40
CA ASP A 24 -9.63 -4.16 -7.30
C ASP A 24 -9.97 -5.66 -7.43
N LEU A 25 -11.21 -6.01 -7.09
CA LEU A 25 -11.78 -7.34 -7.29
C LEU A 25 -12.99 -7.25 -8.23
N ASP A 26 -13.27 -8.31 -8.94
CA ASP A 26 -14.46 -8.44 -9.78
C ASP A 26 -15.76 -8.35 -8.96
N SER A 27 -16.90 -8.41 -9.63
CA SER A 27 -18.22 -8.35 -8.99
C SER A 27 -18.55 -9.57 -8.12
N GLN A 28 -17.81 -10.66 -8.29
CA GLN A 28 -17.94 -11.89 -7.51
C GLN A 28 -16.87 -12.01 -6.43
N TYR A 29 -16.01 -11.00 -6.31
CA TYR A 29 -14.88 -10.95 -5.37
C TYR A 29 -13.92 -12.15 -5.54
N LYS A 30 -13.82 -12.70 -6.75
CA LYS A 30 -13.00 -13.86 -7.06
C LYS A 30 -11.67 -13.47 -7.68
N ASP A 31 -11.70 -12.83 -8.83
CA ASP A 31 -10.51 -12.47 -9.58
C ASP A 31 -10.12 -11.01 -9.34
N GLY A 32 -8.82 -10.74 -9.39
CA GLY A 32 -8.26 -9.43 -9.11
C GLY A 32 -7.78 -8.73 -10.37
N THR A 33 -7.87 -7.40 -10.35
CA THR A 33 -7.20 -6.52 -11.32
C THR A 33 -6.28 -5.56 -10.59
N LEU A 34 -5.11 -5.29 -11.16
CA LEU A 34 -4.17 -4.32 -10.66
C LEU A 34 -3.90 -3.28 -11.73
N ASN A 35 -4.50 -2.10 -11.56
CA ASN A 35 -4.24 -0.97 -12.45
C ASN A 35 -2.97 -0.25 -11.95
N ILE A 36 -2.01 -0.06 -12.85
CA ILE A 36 -0.71 0.55 -12.56
C ILE A 36 -0.52 1.73 -13.50
N ALA A 37 -0.32 2.90 -12.92
CA ALA A 37 0.06 4.12 -13.63
C ALA A 37 1.45 4.55 -13.16
N VAL A 38 2.36 4.74 -14.11
CA VAL A 38 3.74 5.17 -13.85
C VAL A 38 3.97 6.52 -14.54
N ASP A 39 4.48 7.50 -13.82
CA ASP A 39 4.99 8.75 -14.40
C ASP A 39 6.51 8.67 -14.46
N LEU A 40 7.04 8.54 -15.69
CA LEU A 40 8.46 8.33 -15.94
C LEU A 40 9.14 9.63 -16.41
N LYS A 41 10.10 10.10 -15.65
CA LYS A 41 11.00 11.18 -16.06
C LYS A 41 12.12 10.62 -16.95
N GLY A 42 12.19 11.12 -18.19
CA GLY A 42 13.08 10.57 -19.22
C GLY A 42 12.41 9.39 -19.96
N SER A 43 13.21 8.53 -20.56
CA SER A 43 12.74 7.36 -21.31
C SER A 43 13.44 6.08 -20.86
N GLY A 44 12.72 4.97 -20.86
CA GLY A 44 13.25 3.68 -20.43
C GLY A 44 12.22 2.56 -20.54
N THR A 45 12.56 1.43 -19.95
CA THR A 45 11.63 0.31 -19.74
C THR A 45 11.41 0.13 -18.24
N VAL A 46 10.16 0.16 -17.81
CA VAL A 46 9.78 -0.19 -16.44
C VAL A 46 9.28 -1.63 -16.47
N ALA A 47 10.09 -2.54 -15.98
CA ALA A 47 9.70 -3.94 -15.77
C ALA A 47 8.93 -4.04 -14.45
N LEU A 48 7.73 -4.60 -14.52
CA LEU A 48 6.83 -4.81 -13.40
C LEU A 48 6.76 -6.29 -13.09
N ASP A 49 6.97 -6.65 -11.83
CA ASP A 49 6.84 -8.02 -11.34
C ASP A 49 6.03 -8.02 -10.05
N LEU A 50 4.86 -8.66 -10.07
CA LEU A 50 4.02 -8.85 -8.90
C LEU A 50 4.31 -10.21 -8.30
N THR A 51 4.79 -10.24 -7.07
CA THR A 51 5.11 -11.47 -6.34
C THR A 51 4.17 -11.70 -5.16
N ASP A 52 3.89 -12.97 -4.85
CA ASP A 52 3.15 -13.36 -3.66
C ASP A 52 4.02 -13.27 -2.37
N ALA A 53 3.45 -13.65 -1.23
CA ALA A 53 4.15 -13.63 0.07
C ALA A 53 5.35 -14.61 0.14
N LEU A 54 5.40 -15.61 -0.75
CA LEU A 54 6.50 -16.57 -0.84
C LEU A 54 7.58 -16.12 -1.83
N GLY A 55 7.37 -14.99 -2.53
CA GLY A 55 8.28 -14.47 -3.54
C GLY A 55 8.08 -15.07 -4.93
N ASN A 56 7.02 -15.85 -5.17
CA ASN A 56 6.71 -16.37 -6.50
C ASN A 56 6.11 -15.28 -7.37
N SER A 57 6.60 -15.11 -8.59
CA SER A 57 6.02 -14.18 -9.57
C SER A 57 4.63 -14.67 -10.02
N VAL A 58 3.61 -13.83 -9.85
CA VAL A 58 2.22 -14.14 -10.22
C VAL A 58 1.75 -13.39 -11.45
N ALA A 59 2.34 -12.24 -11.76
CA ALA A 59 2.06 -11.46 -12.97
C ALA A 59 3.21 -10.51 -13.28
N THR A 60 3.49 -10.30 -14.57
CA THR A 60 4.54 -9.39 -15.04
C THR A 60 4.04 -8.52 -16.17
N ALA A 61 4.64 -7.34 -16.35
CA ALA A 61 4.48 -6.50 -17.54
C ALA A 61 5.72 -5.62 -17.75
N ASP A 62 5.95 -5.22 -19.00
CA ASP A 62 6.95 -4.23 -19.36
C ASP A 62 6.26 -2.99 -19.94
N LEU A 63 6.56 -1.83 -19.38
CA LEU A 63 6.15 -0.53 -19.88
C LEU A 63 7.34 0.18 -20.52
N LYS A 64 7.28 0.41 -21.81
CA LYS A 64 8.36 1.05 -22.56
C LYS A 64 7.92 2.42 -23.07
N GLY A 65 8.67 3.45 -22.75
CA GLY A 65 8.34 4.81 -23.20
C GLY A 65 8.89 5.90 -22.32
N SER A 66 8.13 6.99 -22.20
CA SER A 66 8.40 8.17 -21.39
C SER A 66 7.11 8.83 -20.95
N GLY A 67 7.14 9.64 -19.90
CA GLY A 67 5.96 10.29 -19.34
C GLY A 67 5.00 9.31 -18.70
N LYS A 68 3.69 9.48 -18.91
CA LYS A 68 2.64 8.66 -18.29
C LYS A 68 2.44 7.35 -19.05
N LEU A 69 2.72 6.25 -18.37
CA LEU A 69 2.57 4.88 -18.86
C LEU A 69 1.54 4.14 -17.96
N ASN A 70 0.70 3.32 -18.57
CA ASN A 70 -0.34 2.60 -17.83
C ASN A 70 -0.41 1.15 -18.29
N THR A 71 -0.75 0.26 -17.36
CA THR A 71 -1.06 -1.14 -17.64
C THR A 71 -2.05 -1.69 -16.62
N THR A 72 -2.64 -2.83 -16.94
CA THR A 72 -3.49 -3.60 -16.00
C THR A 72 -3.00 -5.04 -15.98
N LEU A 73 -2.74 -5.56 -14.80
CA LEU A 73 -2.48 -6.98 -14.57
C LEU A 73 -3.76 -7.65 -14.08
N ASN A 74 -4.04 -8.84 -14.62
CA ASN A 74 -5.16 -9.68 -14.17
C ASN A 74 -4.60 -10.83 -13.34
N ILE A 75 -5.13 -11.03 -12.15
CA ILE A 75 -4.66 -12.03 -11.20
C ILE A 75 -5.84 -12.95 -10.87
N SER A 76 -5.70 -14.24 -11.23
CA SER A 76 -6.74 -15.22 -10.93
C SER A 76 -6.73 -15.56 -9.44
N ASN A 77 -7.88 -15.40 -8.81
CA ASN A 77 -8.16 -15.74 -7.41
C ASN A 77 -7.03 -15.33 -6.44
N PRO A 78 -6.67 -14.03 -6.35
CA PRO A 78 -5.64 -13.60 -5.42
C PRO A 78 -6.06 -13.84 -3.98
N ALA A 79 -5.06 -14.05 -3.10
CA ALA A 79 -5.28 -14.00 -1.65
C ALA A 79 -5.73 -12.59 -1.26
N LYS A 80 -6.95 -12.49 -0.72
CA LYS A 80 -7.58 -11.20 -0.43
C LYS A 80 -7.07 -10.61 0.87
N TRP A 81 -6.98 -9.29 0.90
CA TRP A 81 -6.64 -8.56 2.11
C TRP A 81 -7.90 -8.30 2.94
N THR A 82 -7.85 -8.63 4.21
CA THR A 82 -8.81 -8.24 5.25
C THR A 82 -8.06 -7.91 6.53
N ALA A 83 -8.71 -7.29 7.52
CA ALA A 83 -8.09 -7.06 8.83
C ALA A 83 -7.73 -8.36 9.58
N GLU A 84 -8.43 -9.46 9.29
CA GLU A 84 -8.17 -10.78 9.89
C GLU A 84 -7.07 -11.55 9.12
N THR A 85 -7.01 -11.37 7.81
CA THR A 85 -6.04 -12.01 6.91
C THR A 85 -5.42 -10.97 5.99
N PRO A 86 -4.43 -10.20 6.47
CA PRO A 86 -3.85 -9.07 5.72
C PRO A 86 -2.83 -9.56 4.67
N ASN A 87 -3.32 -10.31 3.68
CA ASN A 87 -2.48 -10.83 2.61
C ASN A 87 -1.96 -9.69 1.72
N LEU A 88 -0.66 -9.60 1.59
CA LEU A 88 0.02 -8.60 0.75
C LEU A 88 0.89 -9.27 -0.31
N TYR A 89 0.82 -8.72 -1.50
CA TYR A 89 1.74 -8.94 -2.60
C TYR A 89 2.79 -7.83 -2.62
N THR A 90 3.86 -8.03 -3.38
CA THR A 90 4.85 -6.99 -3.64
C THR A 90 4.94 -6.76 -5.15
N LEU A 91 4.59 -5.55 -5.59
CA LEU A 91 4.88 -5.10 -6.94
C LEU A 91 6.27 -4.48 -6.96
N THR A 92 7.19 -5.06 -7.71
CA THR A 92 8.52 -4.49 -7.93
C THR A 92 8.55 -3.80 -9.29
N ALA A 93 8.72 -2.47 -9.29
CA ALA A 93 8.91 -1.68 -10.51
C ALA A 93 10.41 -1.42 -10.71
N THR A 94 10.99 -1.99 -11.76
CA THR A 94 12.41 -1.87 -12.10
C THR A 94 12.58 -1.01 -13.35
N LEU A 95 13.10 0.20 -13.18
CA LEU A 95 13.46 1.07 -14.31
C LEU A 95 14.79 0.63 -14.90
N LYS A 96 14.79 0.37 -16.22
CA LYS A 96 15.97 -0.05 -16.99
C LYS A 96 16.26 0.90 -18.15
N ASN A 97 17.54 1.12 -18.41
CA ASN A 97 18.05 1.77 -19.61
C ASN A 97 18.93 0.76 -20.35
N GLY A 98 18.38 0.11 -21.38
CA GLY A 98 19.00 -1.09 -21.95
C GLY A 98 19.10 -2.20 -20.90
N ASN A 99 20.31 -2.71 -20.67
CA ASN A 99 20.57 -3.76 -19.68
C ASN A 99 20.88 -3.22 -18.27
N ASN A 100 21.00 -1.90 -18.10
CA ASN A 100 21.34 -1.31 -16.80
C ASN A 100 20.09 -1.01 -16.00
N THR A 101 20.02 -1.51 -14.77
CA THR A 101 19.04 -1.12 -13.78
C THR A 101 19.39 0.26 -13.23
N ILE A 102 18.42 1.19 -13.30
CA ILE A 102 18.57 2.57 -12.80
C ILE A 102 17.95 2.68 -11.40
N GLU A 103 16.74 2.14 -11.23
CA GLU A 103 15.97 2.29 -10.01
C GLU A 103 15.06 1.07 -9.80
N VAL A 104 14.85 0.71 -8.53
CA VAL A 104 13.92 -0.36 -8.14
C VAL A 104 13.03 0.17 -7.04
N ILE A 105 11.71 0.11 -7.26
CA ILE A 105 10.70 0.57 -6.30
C ILE A 105 9.78 -0.60 -5.96
N PRO A 106 9.80 -1.10 -4.73
CA PRO A 106 8.81 -2.06 -4.24
C PRO A 106 7.56 -1.33 -3.74
N VAL A 107 6.38 -1.86 -4.06
CA VAL A 107 5.09 -1.37 -3.57
C VAL A 107 4.28 -2.54 -3.02
N LYS A 108 3.76 -2.42 -1.80
CA LYS A 108 2.86 -3.44 -1.23
C LYS A 108 1.46 -3.30 -1.82
N VAL A 109 0.84 -4.45 -2.11
CA VAL A 109 -0.47 -4.53 -2.78
C VAL A 109 -1.37 -5.50 -2.04
N GLY A 110 -2.51 -5.01 -1.55
CA GLY A 110 -3.56 -5.84 -0.97
C GLY A 110 -4.80 -5.85 -1.86
N PHE A 111 -5.21 -7.02 -2.34
CA PHE A 111 -6.44 -7.14 -3.14
C PHE A 111 -7.66 -7.08 -2.24
N ARG A 112 -8.38 -5.97 -2.29
CA ARG A 112 -9.63 -5.77 -1.56
C ARG A 112 -10.58 -4.87 -2.36
N LYS A 113 -11.87 -5.02 -2.09
CA LYS A 113 -12.92 -4.13 -2.58
C LYS A 113 -13.72 -3.61 -1.39
N ILE A 114 -13.87 -2.29 -1.30
CA ILE A 114 -14.68 -1.64 -0.26
C ILE A 114 -15.88 -1.00 -0.94
N GLU A 115 -17.07 -1.28 -0.45
CA GLU A 115 -18.32 -0.82 -1.04
C GLU A 115 -19.31 -0.35 0.04
N LEU A 116 -20.14 0.63 -0.33
CA LEU A 116 -21.32 1.00 0.44
C LEU A 116 -22.55 0.38 -0.24
N LYS A 117 -23.21 -0.56 0.41
CA LYS A 117 -24.37 -1.24 -0.15
C LYS A 117 -25.40 -1.53 0.94
N GLY A 118 -26.67 -1.17 0.68
CA GLY A 118 -27.74 -1.38 1.64
C GLY A 118 -27.53 -0.67 2.99
N GLY A 119 -26.84 0.48 3.01
CA GLY A 119 -26.52 1.21 4.24
C GLY A 119 -25.38 0.59 5.07
N GLN A 120 -24.67 -0.41 4.53
CA GLN A 120 -23.55 -1.09 5.18
C GLN A 120 -22.26 -0.89 4.42
N ILE A 121 -21.14 -0.88 5.15
CA ILE A 121 -19.81 -0.95 4.55
C ILE A 121 -19.45 -2.42 4.38
N LEU A 122 -19.13 -2.79 3.16
CA LEU A 122 -18.71 -4.15 2.81
C LEU A 122 -17.22 -4.14 2.46
N VAL A 123 -16.51 -5.16 2.94
CA VAL A 123 -15.15 -5.48 2.48
C VAL A 123 -15.20 -6.86 1.84
N ASN A 124 -14.81 -6.94 0.57
CA ASN A 124 -14.88 -8.16 -0.25
C ASN A 124 -16.29 -8.80 -0.20
N GLY A 125 -17.34 -7.96 -0.25
CA GLY A 125 -18.73 -8.39 -0.23
C GLY A 125 -19.30 -8.78 1.14
N GLN A 126 -18.50 -8.72 2.20
CA GLN A 126 -18.95 -9.06 3.57
C GLN A 126 -19.12 -7.80 4.42
N PRO A 127 -20.23 -7.68 5.18
CA PRO A 127 -20.40 -6.57 6.11
C PRO A 127 -19.29 -6.57 7.17
N VAL A 128 -18.74 -5.40 7.44
CA VAL A 128 -17.69 -5.23 8.44
C VAL A 128 -18.15 -4.32 9.56
N LEU A 129 -17.98 -4.77 10.80
CA LEU A 129 -18.11 -3.93 11.99
C LEU A 129 -16.75 -3.34 12.35
N PHE A 130 -16.62 -2.01 12.23
CA PHE A 130 -15.41 -1.31 12.68
C PHE A 130 -15.42 -1.18 14.20
N LYS A 131 -14.56 -1.93 14.84
CA LYS A 131 -14.23 -1.82 16.28
C LYS A 131 -12.98 -0.97 16.36
N GLY A 132 -13.14 0.34 16.42
CA GLY A 132 -12.06 1.28 16.23
C GLY A 132 -11.73 2.14 17.43
N ALA A 133 -10.56 2.73 17.41
CA ALA A 133 -10.11 3.76 18.34
C ALA A 133 -9.55 4.97 17.57
N ASN A 134 -9.61 6.15 18.20
CA ASN A 134 -8.88 7.32 17.73
C ASN A 134 -7.41 7.21 18.15
N ARG A 135 -6.49 7.60 17.26
CA ARG A 135 -5.07 7.66 17.55
C ARG A 135 -4.51 9.04 17.22
N HIS A 136 -3.96 9.70 18.24
CA HIS A 136 -3.04 10.80 18.02
C HIS A 136 -1.62 10.26 17.80
N GLU A 137 -0.89 10.80 16.84
CA GLU A 137 0.51 10.44 16.63
C GLU A 137 1.39 11.22 17.62
N MET A 138 1.41 10.70 18.84
CA MET A 138 2.15 11.29 19.96
C MET A 138 2.84 10.22 20.79
N ASP A 139 4.03 10.55 21.25
CA ASP A 139 4.81 9.75 22.19
C ASP A 139 5.02 10.54 23.48
N PRO A 140 4.89 9.93 24.67
CA PRO A 140 5.05 10.63 25.95
C PRO A 140 6.41 11.32 26.12
N ASP A 141 7.46 10.72 25.55
CA ASP A 141 8.83 11.21 25.67
C ASP A 141 9.29 11.96 24.41
N GLY A 142 8.89 11.48 23.21
CA GLY A 142 9.27 12.04 21.91
C GLY A 142 8.33 13.13 21.37
N GLY A 143 7.17 13.36 22.00
CA GLY A 143 6.16 14.28 21.50
C GLY A 143 5.58 13.84 20.16
N TYR A 144 5.69 14.68 19.11
CA TYR A 144 5.22 14.35 17.76
C TYR A 144 6.19 13.49 16.93
N VAL A 145 7.31 13.07 17.52
CA VAL A 145 8.25 12.14 16.86
C VAL A 145 8.00 10.74 17.40
N VAL A 146 7.31 9.92 16.60
CA VAL A 146 6.92 8.56 16.99
C VAL A 146 7.77 7.55 16.24
N SER A 147 8.45 6.68 16.99
CA SER A 147 9.28 5.63 16.39
C SER A 147 8.46 4.47 15.83
N ILE A 148 9.06 3.67 14.95
CA ILE A 148 8.41 2.44 14.41
C ILE A 148 8.09 1.48 15.55
N GLU A 149 8.95 1.34 16.55
CA GLU A 149 8.76 0.47 17.70
C GLU A 149 7.52 0.88 18.50
N ARG A 150 7.29 2.18 18.65
CA ARG A 150 6.08 2.72 19.31
C ARG A 150 4.84 2.43 18.47
N MET A 151 4.89 2.64 17.15
CA MET A 151 3.79 2.32 16.25
C MET A 151 3.43 0.83 16.31
N LEU A 152 4.42 -0.05 16.32
CA LEU A 152 4.24 -1.50 16.47
C LEU A 152 3.62 -1.87 17.82
N GLN A 153 4.01 -1.18 18.90
CA GLN A 153 3.40 -1.37 20.22
C GLN A 153 1.93 -0.98 20.21
N ASP A 154 1.57 0.16 19.58
CA ASP A 154 0.17 0.58 19.44
C ASP A 154 -0.66 -0.47 18.70
N ILE A 155 -0.14 -0.98 17.57
CA ILE A 155 -0.81 -2.04 16.78
C ILE A 155 -0.97 -3.32 17.61
N LYS A 156 0.07 -3.72 18.35
CA LYS A 156 0.01 -4.90 19.22
C LYS A 156 -1.12 -4.78 20.24
N VAL A 157 -1.21 -3.66 20.93
CA VAL A 157 -2.28 -3.38 21.90
C VAL A 157 -3.65 -3.39 21.23
N MET A 158 -3.78 -2.79 20.04
CA MET A 158 -5.04 -2.83 19.28
C MET A 158 -5.45 -4.26 18.97
N LYS A 159 -4.53 -5.12 18.51
CA LYS A 159 -4.81 -6.53 18.22
C LYS A 159 -5.17 -7.33 19.46
N GLU A 160 -4.48 -7.13 20.58
CA GLU A 160 -4.78 -7.78 21.86
C GLU A 160 -6.19 -7.41 22.38
N LEU A 161 -6.65 -6.19 22.08
CA LEU A 161 -7.99 -5.71 22.46
C LEU A 161 -9.06 -5.96 21.38
N ASN A 162 -8.76 -6.72 20.31
CA ASN A 162 -9.65 -6.97 19.18
C ASN A 162 -10.13 -5.68 18.48
N ILE A 163 -9.31 -4.65 18.45
CA ILE A 163 -9.51 -3.45 17.65
C ILE A 163 -9.06 -3.74 16.23
N ASN A 164 -9.93 -3.51 15.24
CA ASN A 164 -9.66 -3.75 13.83
C ASN A 164 -9.59 -2.47 12.99
N ALA A 165 -9.82 -1.30 13.60
CA ALA A 165 -9.84 -0.02 12.90
C ALA A 165 -9.19 1.09 13.74
N VAL A 166 -8.60 2.06 13.08
CA VAL A 166 -8.05 3.25 13.69
C VAL A 166 -8.47 4.50 12.91
N ARG A 167 -8.83 5.55 13.61
CA ARG A 167 -8.96 6.88 12.98
C ARG A 167 -7.74 7.71 13.35
N THR A 168 -7.05 8.21 12.32
CA THR A 168 -5.98 9.18 12.51
C THR A 168 -6.60 10.50 12.94
N CYS A 169 -6.27 11.02 14.11
CA CYS A 169 -6.89 12.24 14.58
C CYS A 169 -5.84 13.26 15.06
N HIS A 170 -5.92 14.48 14.55
CA HIS A 170 -6.84 15.01 13.55
C HIS A 170 -6.03 15.51 12.36
N TYR A 171 -5.15 14.70 11.85
CA TYR A 171 -4.17 15.01 10.81
C TYR A 171 -3.64 13.71 10.20
N PRO A 172 -3.04 13.73 8.99
CA PRO A 172 -2.37 12.56 8.45
C PRO A 172 -1.20 12.13 9.33
N ASP A 173 -1.12 10.84 9.62
CA ASP A 173 -0.02 10.22 10.33
C ASP A 173 1.22 10.06 9.44
N ASP A 174 2.33 9.59 10.00
CA ASP A 174 3.53 9.19 9.26
C ASP A 174 3.18 8.08 8.25
N ASN A 175 3.76 8.11 7.05
CA ASN A 175 3.48 7.11 6.01
C ASN A 175 3.75 5.68 6.47
N ARG A 176 4.75 5.48 7.33
CA ARG A 176 5.07 4.17 7.93
C ARG A 176 3.92 3.58 8.75
N TRP A 177 3.07 4.43 9.35
CA TRP A 177 1.88 3.99 10.06
C TRP A 177 0.89 3.28 9.13
N TYR A 178 0.65 3.84 7.96
CA TYR A 178 -0.26 3.24 6.97
C TYR A 178 0.28 1.90 6.44
N ASP A 179 1.59 1.82 6.17
CA ASP A 179 2.24 0.58 5.76
C ASP A 179 2.11 -0.52 6.84
N LEU A 180 2.26 -0.15 8.11
CA LEU A 180 2.06 -1.06 9.24
C LEU A 180 0.58 -1.47 9.38
N CYS A 181 -0.38 -0.56 9.19
CA CYS A 181 -1.80 -0.90 9.18
C CYS A 181 -2.15 -1.90 8.07
N ASP A 182 -1.60 -1.73 6.87
CA ASP A 182 -1.77 -2.70 5.79
C ASP A 182 -1.14 -4.06 6.13
N GLN A 183 0.04 -4.06 6.74
CA GLN A 183 0.78 -5.28 7.08
C GLN A 183 0.12 -6.07 8.23
N TYR A 184 -0.40 -5.39 9.23
CA TYR A 184 -0.96 -6.01 10.43
C TYR A 184 -2.50 -6.13 10.40
N GLY A 185 -3.15 -5.65 9.36
CA GLY A 185 -4.59 -5.76 9.20
C GLY A 185 -5.37 -4.82 10.14
N ILE A 186 -5.17 -3.53 9.95
CA ILE A 186 -5.96 -2.48 10.62
C ILE A 186 -6.62 -1.62 9.53
N TYR A 187 -7.93 -1.46 9.60
CA TYR A 187 -8.64 -0.49 8.76
C TYR A 187 -8.30 0.93 9.22
N VAL A 188 -8.14 1.85 8.28
CA VAL A 188 -7.81 3.24 8.58
C VAL A 188 -8.96 4.15 8.12
N VAL A 189 -9.42 4.99 9.03
CA VAL A 189 -10.24 6.16 8.73
C VAL A 189 -9.29 7.36 8.75
N ALA A 190 -8.84 7.74 7.56
CA ALA A 190 -7.87 8.84 7.40
C ALA A 190 -8.56 10.21 7.52
N GLU A 191 -7.91 11.13 8.22
CA GLU A 191 -8.35 12.50 8.41
C GLU A 191 -7.22 13.49 8.12
#